data_79b9a873a92193805555b312a3962fb9
#
_entry.id   79b9a873a92193805555b312a3962fb9
#
_cell.length_a   1.000
_cell.length_b   1.000
_cell.length_c   1.000
_cell.angle_alpha   90.00
_cell.angle_beta   90.00
_cell.angle_gamma   90.00
#
_symmetry.space_group_name_H-M   'P 1'
#
loop_
_entity.id
_entity.type
_entity.pdbx_description
1 polymer ?
#
loop_
_entity_poly.entity_id
_entity_poly.type
_entity_poly.pdbx_seq_one_letter_code
_entity_poly.pdbx_strand_id
1 'polypeptide(L)'
;WNMYEHKVLSYVNGKHVPVPVNITTVNELFDLKISNTSEMQSWLKENQVKGEINNSKDSALAKVGQELYELMFENYTIKQWDLNPSELEPSVLERIPVRDTFNDRYFSDKYEGLPSNGYTEFVKNILDHKNITVELNTEYNNSIHKSNKLFFTGKIDSYFADKFGKLEYRSLNFNYKTYDIEDYQPAAVVNYPSLEYPYTRKIDYKKFYNTTSKYSIIAEEFSSSIGEEYYPVPTKKNRDIYSKYQAEAKKLESNNIYFVGRLAEYKYFNMDQAILSALELFDKIYKK
;
A
#
# COMPACT_ATOMS: atom_id res chain seq x y z
N TRP A 1 17.51 2.95 14.63
CA TRP A 1 16.27 3.35 13.95
C TRP A 1 16.21 4.86 13.82
N ASN A 2 15.86 5.34 12.65
CA ASN A 2 15.49 6.73 12.42
C ASN A 2 13.99 6.86 12.70
N MET A 3 13.65 7.52 13.82
CA MET A 3 12.24 7.75 14.16
C MET A 3 11.67 8.77 13.18
N TYR A 4 10.61 8.40 12.49
CA TYR A 4 10.04 9.18 11.40
C TYR A 4 8.51 9.10 11.46
N GLU A 5 7.89 10.26 11.67
CA GLU A 5 6.44 10.40 11.61
C GLU A 5 6.02 10.61 10.14
N HIS A 6 5.36 9.61 9.57
CA HIS A 6 4.99 9.65 8.16
C HIS A 6 3.81 10.60 7.91
N LYS A 7 4.05 11.59 7.04
CA LYS A 7 3.03 12.51 6.55
C LYS A 7 2.95 12.42 5.03
N VAL A 8 1.72 12.37 4.54
CA VAL A 8 1.41 12.38 3.11
C VAL A 8 0.53 13.58 2.83
N LEU A 9 0.83 14.29 1.77
CA LEU A 9 -0.03 15.36 1.26
C LEU A 9 -0.65 14.96 -0.08
N SER A 10 -1.76 15.57 -0.41
CA SER A 10 -2.37 15.49 -1.73
C SER A 10 -2.39 16.88 -2.37
N TYR A 11 -1.99 16.97 -3.63
CA TYR A 11 -2.04 18.20 -4.39
C TYR A 11 -3.38 18.30 -5.13
N VAL A 12 -4.26 19.16 -4.63
CA VAL A 12 -5.64 19.34 -5.10
C VAL A 12 -5.92 20.82 -5.31
N ASN A 13 -6.37 21.20 -6.50
CA ASN A 13 -6.73 22.59 -6.83
C ASN A 13 -5.67 23.63 -6.44
N GLY A 14 -4.40 23.32 -6.68
CA GLY A 14 -3.28 24.22 -6.35
C GLY A 14 -2.85 24.22 -4.88
N LYS A 15 -3.48 23.43 -4.02
CA LYS A 15 -3.18 23.36 -2.58
C LYS A 15 -2.61 21.99 -2.19
N HIS A 16 -1.72 21.98 -1.19
CA HIS A 16 -1.25 20.76 -0.56
C HIS A 16 -2.06 20.50 0.71
N VAL A 17 -2.86 19.44 0.70
CA VAL A 17 -3.74 19.08 1.82
C VAL A 17 -3.37 17.74 2.43
N PRO A 18 -3.54 17.53 3.75
CA PRO A 18 -3.19 16.27 4.41
C PRO A 18 -3.96 15.05 3.89
N VAL A 19 -3.27 13.90 3.87
CA VAL A 19 -3.83 12.56 3.74
C VAL A 19 -3.35 11.74 4.94
N PRO A 20 -4.24 11.17 5.72
CA PRO A 20 -5.70 11.03 5.60
C PRO A 20 -6.47 12.35 5.69
N VAL A 21 -7.71 12.34 5.15
CA VAL A 21 -8.63 13.46 5.31
C VAL A 21 -8.80 13.80 6.79
N ASN A 22 -8.63 15.08 7.13
CA ASN A 22 -8.75 15.60 8.48
C ASN A 22 -9.37 17.01 8.44
N ILE A 23 -9.47 17.70 9.58
CA ILE A 23 -10.04 19.07 9.67
C ILE A 23 -9.30 20.03 8.73
N THR A 24 -7.96 19.97 8.66
CA THR A 24 -7.18 20.83 7.75
C THR A 24 -7.54 20.58 6.29
N THR A 25 -7.67 19.30 5.90
CA THR A 25 -8.04 18.92 4.53
C THR A 25 -9.37 19.54 4.12
N VAL A 26 -10.39 19.43 4.98
CA VAL A 26 -11.72 19.94 4.71
C VAL A 26 -11.74 21.48 4.69
N ASN A 27 -11.09 22.12 5.66
CA ASN A 27 -11.02 23.58 5.71
C ASN A 27 -10.33 24.16 4.47
N GLU A 28 -9.21 23.56 4.02
CA GLU A 28 -8.46 24.04 2.87
C GLU A 28 -9.21 23.85 1.54
N LEU A 29 -9.91 22.73 1.39
CA LEU A 29 -10.59 22.42 0.12
C LEU A 29 -11.94 23.17 -0.02
N PHE A 30 -12.66 23.39 1.07
CA PHE A 30 -14.01 23.97 1.05
C PHE A 30 -14.09 25.38 1.65
N ASP A 31 -12.95 26.00 1.95
CA ASP A 31 -12.87 27.34 2.57
C ASP A 31 -13.72 27.45 3.85
N LEU A 32 -13.64 26.39 4.67
CA LEU A 32 -14.36 26.30 5.94
C LEU A 32 -13.45 26.68 7.13
N LYS A 33 -14.05 26.83 8.30
CA LYS A 33 -13.36 27.14 9.57
C LYS A 33 -13.76 26.18 10.68
N ILE A 34 -13.83 24.90 10.36
CA ILE A 34 -14.03 23.83 11.35
C ILE A 34 -12.90 23.89 12.35
N SER A 35 -13.22 23.96 13.63
CA SER A 35 -12.26 24.19 14.70
C SER A 35 -12.10 23.02 15.68
N ASN A 36 -13.04 22.07 15.65
CA ASN A 36 -13.08 20.96 16.61
C ASN A 36 -13.73 19.69 16.04
N THR A 37 -13.58 18.61 16.77
CA THR A 37 -14.11 17.28 16.44
C THR A 37 -15.62 17.27 16.20
N SER A 38 -16.40 17.98 17.02
CA SER A 38 -17.86 17.99 16.90
C SER A 38 -18.34 18.62 15.59
N GLU A 39 -17.73 19.73 15.20
CA GLU A 39 -18.01 20.39 13.93
C GLU A 39 -17.62 19.50 12.74
N MET A 40 -16.45 18.85 12.81
CA MET A 40 -15.99 17.93 11.77
C MET A 40 -16.93 16.72 11.62
N GLN A 41 -17.36 16.14 12.74
CA GLN A 41 -18.32 15.03 12.72
C GLN A 41 -19.68 15.45 12.13
N SER A 42 -20.14 16.64 12.44
CA SER A 42 -21.37 17.19 11.85
C SER A 42 -21.23 17.35 10.34
N TRP A 43 -20.13 17.96 9.89
CA TRP A 43 -19.84 18.14 8.48
C TRP A 43 -19.76 16.80 7.73
N LEU A 44 -19.05 15.81 8.29
CA LEU A 44 -18.95 14.46 7.70
C LEU A 44 -20.34 13.82 7.58
N LYS A 45 -21.16 13.91 8.64
CA LYS A 45 -22.51 13.33 8.65
C LYS A 45 -23.43 13.94 7.61
N GLU A 46 -23.29 15.23 7.32
CA GLU A 46 -24.07 15.97 6.31
C GLU A 46 -23.65 15.60 4.89
N ASN A 47 -22.36 15.29 4.67
CA ASN A 47 -21.81 15.03 3.34
C ASN A 47 -21.75 13.52 2.99
N GLN A 48 -21.71 12.63 3.99
CA GLN A 48 -21.67 11.20 3.77
C GLN A 48 -22.88 10.68 3.00
N VAL A 49 -22.63 9.81 2.01
CA VAL A 49 -23.70 9.14 1.26
C VAL A 49 -24.06 7.83 1.96
N LYS A 50 -25.31 7.68 2.33
CA LYS A 50 -25.84 6.45 2.95
C LYS A 50 -26.19 5.44 1.89
N GLY A 51 -25.85 4.18 2.09
CA GLY A 51 -26.15 3.10 1.18
C GLY A 51 -25.45 1.80 1.58
N GLU A 52 -25.68 0.75 0.82
CA GLU A 52 -24.91 -0.49 0.94
C GLU A 52 -23.50 -0.30 0.38
N ILE A 53 -22.53 -0.92 1.02
CA ILE A 53 -21.12 -0.86 0.60
C ILE A 53 -20.80 -2.13 -0.18
N ASN A 54 -20.83 -2.05 -1.50
CA ASN A 54 -20.58 -3.17 -2.40
C ASN A 54 -19.21 -3.10 -3.07
N ASN A 55 -18.61 -1.92 -3.14
CA ASN A 55 -17.36 -1.65 -3.83
C ASN A 55 -16.58 -0.51 -3.17
N SER A 56 -15.43 -0.19 -3.72
CA SER A 56 -14.53 0.82 -3.20
C SER A 56 -15.11 2.24 -3.28
N LYS A 57 -15.86 2.55 -4.34
CA LYS A 57 -16.58 3.84 -4.47
C LYS A 57 -17.58 4.02 -3.33
N ASP A 58 -18.43 3.03 -3.10
CA ASP A 58 -19.43 3.08 -2.03
C ASP A 58 -18.77 3.30 -0.65
N SER A 59 -17.65 2.59 -0.42
CA SER A 59 -16.87 2.75 0.81
C SER A 59 -16.35 4.19 1.01
N ALA A 60 -15.84 4.82 -0.04
CA ALA A 60 -15.37 6.19 0.02
C ALA A 60 -16.53 7.19 0.22
N LEU A 61 -17.62 7.04 -0.54
CA LEU A 61 -18.80 7.88 -0.43
C LEU A 61 -19.41 7.84 0.97
N ALA A 62 -19.46 6.64 1.59
CA ALA A 62 -19.93 6.48 2.95
C ALA A 62 -19.03 7.15 4.01
N LYS A 63 -17.76 7.41 3.69
CA LYS A 63 -16.81 8.02 4.61
C LYS A 63 -16.68 9.53 4.43
N VAL A 64 -16.56 9.99 3.20
CA VAL A 64 -16.15 11.37 2.90
C VAL A 64 -17.16 12.16 2.06
N GLY A 65 -18.18 11.50 1.49
CA GLY A 65 -19.15 12.10 0.60
C GLY A 65 -18.63 12.26 -0.84
N GLN A 66 -19.51 12.76 -1.72
CA GLN A 66 -19.28 12.81 -3.16
C GLN A 66 -18.11 13.72 -3.53
N GLU A 67 -18.10 14.94 -3.04
CA GLU A 67 -17.15 15.95 -3.48
C GLU A 67 -15.70 15.65 -3.08
N LEU A 68 -15.45 15.22 -1.82
CA LEU A 68 -14.13 14.77 -1.41
C LEU A 68 -13.69 13.49 -2.13
N TYR A 69 -14.64 12.59 -2.41
CA TYR A 69 -14.35 11.39 -3.20
C TYR A 69 -13.82 11.75 -4.58
N GLU A 70 -14.51 12.65 -5.30
CA GLU A 70 -14.10 13.09 -6.64
C GLU A 70 -12.76 13.84 -6.63
N LEU A 71 -12.56 14.73 -5.65
CA LEU A 71 -11.34 15.52 -5.56
C LEU A 71 -10.08 14.71 -5.21
N MET A 72 -10.20 13.71 -4.33
CA MET A 72 -9.02 13.08 -3.73
C MET A 72 -8.85 11.60 -4.07
N PHE A 73 -9.93 10.87 -4.33
CA PHE A 73 -9.88 9.41 -4.37
C PHE A 73 -10.20 8.80 -5.74
N GLU A 74 -11.18 9.31 -6.47
CA GLU A 74 -11.65 8.68 -7.70
C GLU A 74 -10.53 8.51 -8.73
N ASN A 75 -10.00 9.61 -9.23
CA ASN A 75 -8.98 9.58 -10.27
C ASN A 75 -7.63 9.04 -9.78
N TYR A 76 -7.30 9.24 -8.50
CA TYR A 76 -6.13 8.59 -7.91
C TYR A 76 -6.25 7.07 -7.96
N THR A 77 -7.42 6.55 -7.61
CA THR A 77 -7.70 5.11 -7.63
C THR A 77 -7.70 4.57 -9.06
N ILE A 78 -8.29 5.29 -10.00
CA ILE A 78 -8.24 4.92 -11.43
C ILE A 78 -6.79 4.83 -11.91
N LYS A 79 -5.96 5.82 -11.65
CA LYS A 79 -4.53 5.79 -12.04
C LYS A 79 -3.77 4.64 -11.38
N GLN A 80 -4.04 4.37 -10.10
CA GLN A 80 -3.34 3.32 -9.35
C GLN A 80 -3.72 1.92 -9.84
N TRP A 81 -5.01 1.67 -10.08
CA TRP A 81 -5.52 0.33 -10.35
C TRP A 81 -5.86 0.07 -11.82
N ASP A 82 -5.96 1.13 -12.65
CA ASP A 82 -6.44 1.05 -14.04
C ASP A 82 -7.86 0.46 -14.14
N LEU A 83 -8.65 0.71 -13.11
CA LEU A 83 -10.03 0.24 -12.94
C LEU A 83 -10.86 1.34 -12.29
N ASN A 84 -12.15 1.36 -12.58
CA ASN A 84 -13.07 2.23 -11.87
C ASN A 84 -13.18 1.77 -10.40
N PRO A 85 -13.25 2.67 -9.42
CA PRO A 85 -13.44 2.30 -8.01
C PRO A 85 -14.66 1.42 -7.74
N SER A 86 -15.68 1.46 -8.58
CA SER A 86 -16.86 0.58 -8.50
C SER A 86 -16.58 -0.88 -8.89
N GLU A 87 -15.46 -1.17 -9.53
CA GLU A 87 -15.03 -2.52 -9.91
C GLU A 87 -14.09 -3.16 -8.86
N LEU A 88 -13.61 -2.35 -7.93
CA LEU A 88 -12.70 -2.74 -6.86
C LEU A 88 -13.46 -3.07 -5.57
N GLU A 89 -12.89 -3.96 -4.78
CA GLU A 89 -13.45 -4.31 -3.47
C GLU A 89 -13.43 -3.14 -2.48
N PRO A 90 -14.38 -3.07 -1.55
CA PRO A 90 -14.47 -1.99 -0.56
C PRO A 90 -13.16 -1.71 0.19
N SER A 91 -12.38 -2.76 0.46
CA SER A 91 -11.13 -2.72 1.23
C SER A 91 -10.06 -1.76 0.68
N VAL A 92 -10.13 -1.41 -0.61
CA VAL A 92 -9.16 -0.50 -1.26
C VAL A 92 -9.21 0.90 -0.64
N LEU A 93 -10.39 1.47 -0.46
CA LEU A 93 -10.58 2.80 0.15
C LEU A 93 -11.06 2.72 1.60
N GLU A 94 -11.63 1.59 2.02
CA GLU A 94 -12.01 1.37 3.42
C GLU A 94 -10.83 1.51 4.39
N ARG A 95 -9.65 1.06 4.01
CA ARG A 95 -8.43 1.13 4.82
C ARG A 95 -7.90 2.55 5.06
N ILE A 96 -8.30 3.53 4.24
CA ILE A 96 -7.85 4.91 4.40
C ILE A 96 -8.67 5.56 5.52
N PRO A 97 -8.05 5.97 6.63
CA PRO A 97 -8.77 6.57 7.73
C PRO A 97 -9.27 7.98 7.36
N VAL A 98 -10.36 8.38 7.99
CA VAL A 98 -10.84 9.77 8.02
C VAL A 98 -10.78 10.21 9.48
N ARG A 99 -10.24 11.39 9.74
CA ARG A 99 -9.99 11.90 11.09
C ARG A 99 -10.83 13.13 11.37
N ASP A 100 -11.41 13.16 12.53
CA ASP A 100 -12.19 14.29 13.03
C ASP A 100 -11.37 15.28 13.86
N THR A 101 -10.04 15.25 13.71
CA THR A 101 -9.07 16.09 14.40
C THR A 101 -8.12 16.76 13.39
N PHE A 102 -7.14 17.52 13.86
CA PHE A 102 -6.05 18.09 13.05
C PHE A 102 -4.86 17.14 12.88
N ASN A 103 -4.95 15.89 13.36
CA ASN A 103 -3.85 14.94 13.25
C ASN A 103 -3.59 14.58 11.78
N ASP A 104 -2.41 14.94 11.29
CA ASP A 104 -1.96 14.77 9.89
C ASP A 104 -1.01 13.57 9.67
N ARG A 105 -0.75 12.76 10.72
CA ARG A 105 0.04 11.53 10.59
C ARG A 105 -0.67 10.54 9.67
N TYR A 106 0.08 9.92 8.76
CA TYR A 106 -0.50 8.92 7.87
C TYR A 106 -0.91 7.66 8.62
N PHE A 107 -0.06 7.15 9.51
CA PHE A 107 -0.34 5.99 10.36
C PHE A 107 -0.84 6.44 11.75
N SER A 108 -1.44 5.49 12.48
CA SER A 108 -1.86 5.66 13.89
C SER A 108 -1.01 4.84 14.85
N ASP A 109 0.04 4.21 14.35
CA ASP A 109 0.90 3.30 15.11
C ASP A 109 1.69 4.06 16.18
N LYS A 110 1.96 3.37 17.28
CA LYS A 110 2.74 3.92 18.40
C LYS A 110 4.21 4.13 18.01
N TYR A 111 4.72 3.25 17.15
CA TYR A 111 6.11 3.27 16.72
C TYR A 111 6.15 3.42 15.19
N GLU A 112 6.76 4.48 14.74
CA GLU A 112 7.02 4.75 13.34
C GLU A 112 8.50 5.06 13.16
N GLY A 113 9.14 4.40 12.22
CA GLY A 113 10.57 4.61 11.98
C GLY A 113 11.08 3.83 10.78
N LEU A 114 12.26 4.23 10.37
CA LEU A 114 12.97 3.62 9.25
C LEU A 114 14.30 3.07 9.75
N PRO A 115 14.83 1.97 9.16
CA PRO A 115 16.17 1.50 9.46
C PRO A 115 17.20 2.59 9.13
N SER A 116 18.06 2.97 10.07
CA SER A 116 19.01 4.08 9.89
C SER A 116 19.94 3.89 8.68
N ASN A 117 20.30 2.64 8.35
CA ASN A 117 21.17 2.29 7.23
C ASN A 117 20.40 1.73 6.03
N GLY A 118 19.07 1.94 5.97
CA GLY A 118 18.20 1.45 4.92
C GLY A 118 17.78 -0.03 5.08
N TYR A 119 16.79 -0.41 4.28
CA TYR A 119 16.19 -1.75 4.37
C TYR A 119 17.11 -2.88 3.90
N THR A 120 18.00 -2.63 2.94
CA THR A 120 18.96 -3.65 2.47
C THR A 120 19.85 -4.13 3.61
N GLU A 121 20.44 -3.20 4.37
CA GLU A 121 21.30 -3.57 5.50
C GLU A 121 20.49 -4.18 6.66
N PHE A 122 19.28 -3.70 6.89
CA PHE A 122 18.37 -4.27 7.88
C PHE A 122 18.06 -5.75 7.57
N VAL A 123 17.68 -6.07 6.33
CA VAL A 123 17.38 -7.45 5.91
C VAL A 123 18.64 -8.30 5.93
N LYS A 124 19.77 -7.78 5.46
CA LYS A 124 21.07 -8.48 5.52
C LYS A 124 21.43 -8.88 6.94
N ASN A 125 21.26 -7.98 7.92
CA ASN A 125 21.53 -8.26 9.33
C ASN A 125 20.60 -9.34 9.91
N ILE A 126 19.34 -9.40 9.49
CA ILE A 126 18.41 -10.49 9.88
C ILE A 126 18.86 -11.83 9.31
N LEU A 127 19.38 -11.84 8.09
CA LEU A 127 19.81 -13.05 7.39
C LEU A 127 21.25 -13.49 7.73
N ASP A 128 22.02 -12.66 8.42
CA ASP A 128 23.40 -12.97 8.83
C ASP A 128 23.43 -13.96 10.00
N HIS A 129 23.24 -15.23 9.67
CA HIS A 129 23.28 -16.31 10.65
C HIS A 129 23.86 -17.57 10.01
N LYS A 130 24.71 -18.29 10.77
CA LYS A 130 25.44 -19.49 10.29
C LYS A 130 24.56 -20.60 9.71
N ASN A 131 23.28 -20.65 10.06
CA ASN A 131 22.34 -21.65 9.60
C ASN A 131 21.45 -21.13 8.44
N ILE A 132 21.71 -19.94 7.93
CA ILE A 132 20.96 -19.35 6.81
C ILE A 132 21.89 -19.24 5.62
N THR A 133 21.48 -19.79 4.49
CA THR A 133 22.15 -19.62 3.20
C THR A 133 21.23 -18.77 2.30
N VAL A 134 21.77 -17.69 1.75
CA VAL A 134 21.05 -16.81 0.82
C VAL A 134 21.58 -17.04 -0.59
N GLU A 135 20.70 -17.41 -1.50
CA GLU A 135 21.02 -17.54 -2.92
C GLU A 135 20.31 -16.42 -3.70
N LEU A 136 21.10 -15.48 -4.22
CA LEU A 136 20.59 -14.38 -5.05
C LEU A 136 20.51 -14.81 -6.51
N ASN A 137 19.68 -14.13 -7.29
CA ASN A 137 19.45 -14.40 -8.73
C ASN A 137 19.02 -15.85 -9.01
N THR A 138 18.32 -16.46 -8.07
CA THR A 138 17.90 -17.86 -8.13
C THR A 138 16.38 -17.93 -8.04
N GLU A 139 15.72 -18.39 -9.10
CA GLU A 139 14.31 -18.70 -9.08
C GLU A 139 14.05 -20.06 -8.42
N TYR A 140 12.98 -20.11 -7.60
CA TYR A 140 12.57 -21.36 -7.01
C TYR A 140 12.04 -22.33 -8.07
N ASN A 141 12.57 -23.57 -8.04
CA ASN A 141 12.15 -24.65 -8.93
C ASN A 141 11.94 -25.94 -8.13
N ASN A 142 10.73 -26.46 -8.12
CA ASN A 142 10.32 -27.68 -7.42
C ASN A 142 11.15 -28.93 -7.76
N SER A 143 11.69 -29.02 -8.98
CA SER A 143 12.48 -30.17 -9.41
C SER A 143 13.91 -30.15 -8.89
N ILE A 144 14.44 -28.97 -8.58
CA ILE A 144 15.84 -28.77 -8.18
C ILE A 144 15.94 -28.55 -6.66
N HIS A 145 15.08 -27.69 -6.10
CA HIS A 145 15.15 -27.30 -4.71
C HIS A 145 14.28 -28.24 -3.85
N LYS A 146 14.93 -29.15 -3.13
CA LYS A 146 14.25 -30.07 -2.22
C LYS A 146 14.53 -29.67 -0.78
N SER A 147 13.50 -29.57 0.02
CA SER A 147 13.57 -29.26 1.45
C SER A 147 12.55 -30.07 2.24
N ASN A 148 12.80 -30.25 3.54
CA ASN A 148 11.83 -30.90 4.44
C ASN A 148 10.59 -30.05 4.69
N LYS A 149 10.71 -28.74 4.55
CA LYS A 149 9.63 -27.75 4.59
C LYS A 149 9.87 -26.64 3.57
N LEU A 150 8.83 -26.21 2.92
CA LEU A 150 8.85 -25.09 1.98
C LEU A 150 7.93 -23.98 2.48
N PHE A 151 8.45 -22.75 2.54
CA PHE A 151 7.68 -21.53 2.72
C PHE A 151 7.77 -20.74 1.43
N PHE A 152 6.74 -20.82 0.61
CA PHE A 152 6.70 -20.16 -0.68
C PHE A 152 6.11 -18.76 -0.53
N THR A 153 6.84 -17.74 -0.97
CA THR A 153 6.44 -16.32 -0.86
C THR A 153 6.17 -15.66 -2.21
N GLY A 154 6.42 -16.37 -3.32
CA GLY A 154 6.16 -15.90 -4.68
C GLY A 154 4.67 -15.94 -5.05
N LYS A 155 4.38 -15.67 -6.31
CA LYS A 155 3.01 -15.70 -6.83
C LYS A 155 2.42 -17.11 -6.75
N ILE A 156 1.26 -17.22 -6.11
CA ILE A 156 0.63 -18.53 -5.90
C ILE A 156 0.19 -19.18 -7.22
N ASP A 157 -0.30 -18.40 -8.17
CA ASP A 157 -0.69 -18.88 -9.50
C ASP A 157 0.49 -19.48 -10.26
N SER A 158 1.67 -18.84 -10.20
CA SER A 158 2.90 -19.37 -10.81
C SER A 158 3.34 -20.70 -10.17
N TYR A 159 3.19 -20.87 -8.85
CA TYR A 159 3.48 -22.14 -8.20
C TYR A 159 2.65 -23.29 -8.76
N PHE A 160 1.39 -23.03 -9.09
CA PHE A 160 0.46 -24.00 -9.66
C PHE A 160 0.41 -23.98 -11.19
N ALA A 161 1.38 -23.36 -11.88
CA ALA A 161 1.45 -23.25 -13.33
C ALA A 161 0.15 -22.72 -13.95
N ASP A 162 -0.41 -21.67 -13.35
CA ASP A 162 -1.63 -20.97 -13.76
C ASP A 162 -2.88 -21.87 -13.90
N LYS A 163 -2.94 -22.99 -13.19
CA LYS A 163 -3.97 -24.04 -13.27
C LYS A 163 -5.42 -23.51 -13.24
N PHE A 164 -5.69 -22.44 -12.48
CA PHE A 164 -7.02 -21.85 -12.34
C PHE A 164 -7.16 -20.49 -13.05
N GLY A 165 -6.13 -20.09 -13.80
CA GLY A 165 -5.98 -18.81 -14.46
C GLY A 165 -5.04 -17.86 -13.72
N LYS A 166 -4.51 -16.90 -14.47
CA LYS A 166 -3.59 -15.89 -13.90
C LYS A 166 -4.30 -14.93 -12.97
N LEU A 167 -3.63 -14.58 -11.91
CA LEU A 167 -4.03 -13.51 -11.02
C LEU A 167 -3.46 -12.18 -11.51
N GLU A 168 -4.22 -11.12 -11.40
CA GLU A 168 -3.83 -9.80 -11.86
C GLU A 168 -3.05 -9.04 -10.78
N TYR A 169 -1.99 -8.35 -11.18
CA TYR A 169 -1.16 -7.53 -10.30
C TYR A 169 -0.91 -6.16 -10.93
N ARG A 170 -0.64 -5.17 -10.10
CA ARG A 170 -0.12 -3.87 -10.54
C ARG A 170 1.36 -3.77 -10.23
N SER A 171 2.06 -3.15 -11.15
CA SER A 171 3.47 -2.77 -11.07
C SER A 171 3.64 -1.29 -10.86
N LEU A 172 4.85 -0.87 -10.54
CA LEU A 172 5.25 0.53 -10.45
C LEU A 172 6.46 0.81 -11.35
N ASN A 173 6.41 1.93 -12.04
CA ASN A 173 7.55 2.51 -12.74
C ASN A 173 7.91 3.84 -12.09
N PHE A 174 9.19 4.13 -11.99
CA PHE A 174 9.70 5.36 -11.38
C PHE A 174 10.52 6.15 -12.38
N ASN A 175 10.21 7.45 -12.48
CA ASN A 175 11.01 8.40 -13.24
C ASN A 175 11.70 9.35 -12.25
N TYR A 176 13.03 9.28 -12.19
CA TYR A 176 13.82 10.08 -11.27
C TYR A 176 14.28 11.36 -11.95
N LYS A 177 14.03 12.50 -11.29
CA LYS A 177 14.45 13.82 -11.74
C LYS A 177 15.25 14.53 -10.66
N THR A 178 16.37 15.14 -11.03
CA THR A 178 17.18 15.96 -10.13
C THR A 178 16.85 17.44 -10.35
N TYR A 179 16.61 18.15 -9.27
CA TYR A 179 16.34 19.58 -9.25
C TYR A 179 17.40 20.32 -8.43
N ASP A 180 17.87 21.47 -8.91
CA ASP A 180 18.77 22.37 -8.17
C ASP A 180 17.94 23.25 -7.21
N ILE A 181 17.23 22.59 -6.33
CA ILE A 181 16.35 23.17 -5.33
C ILE A 181 16.49 22.33 -4.06
N GLU A 182 16.79 22.98 -2.94
CA GLU A 182 16.97 22.32 -1.66
C GLU A 182 15.65 21.75 -1.12
N ASP A 183 14.54 22.45 -1.28
CA ASP A 183 13.23 22.02 -0.79
C ASP A 183 12.19 22.05 -1.91
N TYR A 184 12.06 20.92 -2.63
CA TYR A 184 11.19 20.81 -3.80
C TYR A 184 9.71 20.70 -3.45
N GLN A 185 9.39 19.96 -2.40
CA GLN A 185 8.00 19.71 -1.98
C GLN A 185 7.88 19.65 -0.45
N PRO A 186 6.69 19.96 0.11
CA PRO A 186 6.54 20.15 1.57
C PRO A 186 6.58 18.84 2.39
N ALA A 187 6.40 17.68 1.77
CA ALA A 187 6.42 16.38 2.45
C ALA A 187 7.24 15.35 1.65
N ALA A 188 7.62 14.24 2.30
CA ALA A 188 8.32 13.15 1.62
C ALA A 188 7.46 12.54 0.49
N VAL A 189 6.16 12.49 0.66
CA VAL A 189 5.21 11.97 -0.32
C VAL A 189 4.11 12.98 -0.59
N VAL A 190 3.89 13.29 -1.86
CA VAL A 190 2.77 14.11 -2.35
C VAL A 190 2.01 13.32 -3.41
N ASN A 191 0.74 13.05 -3.15
CA ASN A 191 -0.18 12.41 -4.09
C ASN A 191 -0.74 13.43 -5.08
N TYR A 192 -0.97 13.01 -6.31
CA TYR A 192 -1.54 13.82 -7.38
C TYR A 192 -2.80 13.14 -7.92
N PRO A 193 -3.99 13.40 -7.36
CA PRO A 193 -5.23 12.75 -7.81
C PRO A 193 -5.66 13.19 -9.21
N SER A 194 -5.47 14.46 -9.61
CA SER A 194 -5.89 14.96 -10.91
C SER A 194 -5.29 14.17 -12.08
N LEU A 195 -6.09 13.96 -13.14
CA LEU A 195 -5.65 13.34 -14.41
C LEU A 195 -4.72 14.25 -15.23
N GLU A 196 -4.58 15.52 -14.89
CA GLU A 196 -3.59 16.42 -15.48
C GLU A 196 -2.14 15.92 -15.23
N TYR A 197 -1.94 15.16 -14.16
CA TYR A 197 -0.67 14.56 -13.80
C TYR A 197 -0.70 13.06 -14.11
N PRO A 198 0.21 12.58 -14.99
CA PRO A 198 0.21 11.17 -15.38
C PRO A 198 0.73 10.21 -14.29
N TYR A 199 1.45 10.74 -13.29
CA TYR A 199 1.95 10.00 -12.13
C TYR A 199 0.91 9.99 -10.98
N THR A 200 1.01 8.99 -10.12
CA THR A 200 0.16 8.89 -8.93
C THR A 200 0.69 9.75 -7.79
N ARG A 201 2.02 9.80 -7.62
CA ARG A 201 2.68 10.56 -6.57
C ARG A 201 4.08 10.98 -6.93
N LYS A 202 4.60 11.95 -6.18
CA LYS A 202 6.01 12.32 -6.14
C LYS A 202 6.61 12.01 -4.78
N ILE A 203 7.84 11.47 -4.77
CA ILE A 203 8.55 11.07 -3.56
C ILE A 203 9.89 11.81 -3.51
N ASP A 204 10.14 12.50 -2.40
CA ASP A 204 11.42 13.10 -2.05
C ASP A 204 12.08 12.26 -0.94
N TYR A 205 12.98 11.37 -1.34
CA TYR A 205 13.59 10.40 -0.43
C TYR A 205 14.42 11.02 0.69
N LYS A 206 15.03 12.19 0.47
CA LYS A 206 15.85 12.84 1.51
C LYS A 206 15.03 13.22 2.74
N LYS A 207 13.74 13.52 2.56
CA LYS A 207 12.84 13.89 3.66
C LYS A 207 12.53 12.73 4.62
N PHE A 208 12.68 11.48 4.20
CA PHE A 208 12.53 10.33 5.09
C PHE A 208 13.63 10.24 6.15
N TYR A 209 14.82 10.76 5.84
CA TYR A 209 16.00 10.69 6.71
C TYR A 209 16.47 12.06 7.20
N ASN A 210 15.72 13.13 6.92
CA ASN A 210 16.09 14.51 7.23
C ASN A 210 17.52 14.86 6.76
N THR A 211 17.92 14.33 5.61
CA THR A 211 19.23 14.62 5.04
C THR A 211 19.22 15.98 4.32
N THR A 212 20.29 16.75 4.50
CA THR A 212 20.45 18.03 3.82
C THR A 212 21.17 17.86 2.49
N SER A 213 20.69 18.52 1.46
CA SER A 213 21.31 18.58 0.15
C SER A 213 20.78 19.79 -0.60
N LYS A 214 21.64 20.52 -1.31
CA LYS A 214 21.20 21.60 -2.18
C LYS A 214 20.36 21.14 -3.38
N TYR A 215 20.35 19.84 -3.66
CA TYR A 215 19.55 19.21 -4.69
C TYR A 215 18.41 18.38 -4.10
N SER A 216 17.31 18.28 -4.83
CA SER A 216 16.25 17.29 -4.57
C SER A 216 16.20 16.28 -5.70
N ILE A 217 16.19 15.00 -5.37
CA ILE A 217 15.92 13.90 -6.31
C ILE A 217 14.50 13.44 -6.07
N ILE A 218 13.66 13.69 -7.06
CA ILE A 218 12.23 13.39 -6.98
C ILE A 218 11.92 12.17 -7.85
N ALA A 219 11.32 11.17 -7.25
CA ALA A 219 10.74 10.03 -7.97
C ALA A 219 9.28 10.32 -8.31
N GLU A 220 8.96 10.36 -9.59
CA GLU A 220 7.57 10.32 -10.09
C GLU A 220 7.16 8.86 -10.22
N GLU A 221 6.11 8.46 -9.53
CA GLU A 221 5.61 7.08 -9.51
C GLU A 221 4.45 6.91 -10.49
N PHE A 222 4.56 5.92 -11.36
CA PHE A 222 3.53 5.54 -12.32
C PHE A 222 3.08 4.11 -12.05
N SER A 223 1.78 3.90 -11.93
CA SER A 223 1.23 2.55 -11.87
C SER A 223 1.18 1.94 -13.27
N SER A 224 1.43 0.62 -13.35
CA SER A 224 1.49 -0.13 -14.60
C SER A 224 0.90 -1.53 -14.41
N SER A 225 0.39 -2.14 -15.48
CA SER A 225 0.05 -3.56 -15.54
C SER A 225 1.21 -4.43 -16.04
N ILE A 226 2.35 -3.81 -16.38
CA ILE A 226 3.53 -4.48 -16.93
C ILE A 226 4.72 -4.19 -16.02
N GLY A 227 5.48 -5.21 -15.65
CA GLY A 227 6.66 -5.13 -14.78
C GLY A 227 6.59 -6.12 -13.63
N GLU A 228 7.36 -5.86 -12.56
CA GLU A 228 7.33 -6.66 -11.35
C GLU A 228 5.99 -6.50 -10.61
N GLU A 229 5.52 -7.56 -10.01
CA GLU A 229 4.24 -7.61 -9.32
C GLU A 229 4.35 -7.05 -7.90
N TYR A 230 3.79 -5.84 -7.67
CA TYR A 230 3.78 -5.20 -6.36
C TYR A 230 2.45 -5.32 -5.63
N TYR A 231 1.33 -5.19 -6.34
CA TYR A 231 0.01 -5.11 -5.73
C TYR A 231 -0.97 -6.10 -6.34
N PRO A 232 -1.48 -7.08 -5.58
CA PRO A 232 -2.63 -7.88 -5.97
C PRO A 232 -3.83 -6.98 -6.32
N VAL A 233 -4.50 -7.22 -7.44
CA VAL A 233 -5.66 -6.42 -7.88
C VAL A 233 -6.93 -6.96 -7.20
N PRO A 234 -7.54 -6.22 -6.27
CA PRO A 234 -8.63 -6.70 -5.42
C PRO A 234 -9.99 -6.57 -6.14
N THR A 235 -10.27 -7.51 -7.03
CA THR A 235 -11.56 -7.66 -7.70
C THR A 235 -12.23 -8.97 -7.31
N LYS A 236 -13.55 -9.03 -7.44
CA LYS A 236 -14.31 -10.28 -7.22
C LYS A 236 -13.77 -11.43 -8.09
N LYS A 237 -13.48 -11.17 -9.37
CA LYS A 237 -12.89 -12.16 -10.29
C LYS A 237 -11.61 -12.77 -9.72
N ASN A 238 -10.68 -11.93 -9.31
CA ASN A 238 -9.40 -12.38 -8.78
C ASN A 238 -9.55 -13.10 -7.43
N ARG A 239 -10.47 -12.67 -6.59
CA ARG A 239 -10.81 -13.37 -5.35
C ARG A 239 -11.33 -14.78 -5.62
N ASP A 240 -12.22 -14.95 -6.60
CA ASP A 240 -12.78 -16.24 -6.99
C ASP A 240 -11.70 -17.19 -7.55
N ILE A 241 -10.74 -16.66 -8.29
CA ILE A 241 -9.56 -17.41 -8.76
C ILE A 241 -8.65 -17.78 -7.59
N TYR A 242 -8.30 -16.80 -6.75
CA TYR A 242 -7.43 -17.02 -5.60
C TYR A 242 -7.98 -18.05 -4.62
N SER A 243 -9.29 -18.07 -4.38
CA SER A 243 -9.92 -19.05 -3.48
C SER A 243 -9.68 -20.51 -3.92
N LYS A 244 -9.59 -20.76 -5.23
CA LYS A 244 -9.26 -22.09 -5.77
C LYS A 244 -7.80 -22.45 -5.49
N TYR A 245 -6.88 -21.49 -5.67
CA TYR A 245 -5.46 -21.68 -5.32
C TYR A 245 -5.28 -21.90 -3.83
N GLN A 246 -5.97 -21.13 -3.00
CA GLN A 246 -5.92 -21.27 -1.54
C GLN A 246 -6.37 -22.66 -1.08
N ALA A 247 -7.43 -23.22 -1.70
CA ALA A 247 -7.91 -24.57 -1.41
C ALA A 247 -6.86 -25.65 -1.77
N GLU A 248 -6.14 -25.50 -2.87
CA GLU A 248 -5.04 -26.41 -3.23
C GLU A 248 -3.83 -26.23 -2.30
N ALA A 249 -3.43 -24.99 -2.03
CA ALA A 249 -2.36 -24.67 -1.10
C ALA A 249 -2.59 -25.29 0.29
N LYS A 250 -3.83 -25.25 0.77
CA LYS A 250 -4.22 -25.87 2.05
C LYS A 250 -3.97 -27.38 2.10
N LYS A 251 -4.18 -28.10 0.99
CA LYS A 251 -3.89 -29.53 0.90
C LYS A 251 -2.41 -29.83 1.02
N LEU A 252 -1.55 -28.92 0.52
CA LEU A 252 -0.10 -29.09 0.54
C LEU A 252 0.53 -28.88 1.93
N GLU A 253 -0.21 -28.31 2.90
CA GLU A 253 0.25 -28.21 4.29
C GLU A 253 0.59 -29.60 4.88
N SER A 254 -0.12 -30.67 4.48
CA SER A 254 0.19 -32.04 4.88
C SER A 254 1.55 -32.53 4.38
N ASN A 255 2.05 -31.92 3.31
CA ASN A 255 3.36 -32.19 2.72
C ASN A 255 4.44 -31.17 3.19
N ASN A 256 4.15 -30.39 4.24
CA ASN A 256 5.00 -29.33 4.74
C ASN A 256 5.28 -28.19 3.74
N ILE A 257 4.34 -27.88 2.87
CA ILE A 257 4.42 -26.76 1.92
C ILE A 257 3.43 -25.69 2.37
N TYR A 258 3.93 -24.49 2.61
CA TYR A 258 3.18 -23.37 3.15
C TYR A 258 3.31 -22.16 2.24
N PHE A 259 2.25 -21.40 2.09
CA PHE A 259 2.19 -20.17 1.31
C PHE A 259 2.00 -18.99 2.26
N VAL A 260 2.90 -17.99 2.19
CA VAL A 260 2.91 -16.86 3.12
C VAL A 260 3.44 -15.59 2.46
N GLY A 261 2.93 -14.46 2.87
CA GLY A 261 3.36 -13.16 2.37
C GLY A 261 2.50 -12.62 1.22
N ARG A 262 2.77 -11.39 0.84
CA ARG A 262 1.91 -10.56 -0.01
C ARG A 262 1.46 -11.23 -1.32
N LEU A 263 2.38 -11.87 -2.05
CA LEU A 263 2.08 -12.48 -3.34
C LEU A 263 1.45 -13.87 -3.19
N ALA A 264 1.94 -14.67 -2.25
CA ALA A 264 1.44 -16.02 -2.02
C ALA A 264 0.04 -16.02 -1.37
N GLU A 265 -0.28 -15.05 -0.53
CA GLU A 265 -1.59 -14.88 0.09
C GLU A 265 -2.53 -13.98 -0.72
N TYR A 266 -2.05 -13.43 -1.84
CA TYR A 266 -2.80 -12.50 -2.69
C TYR A 266 -3.47 -11.38 -1.90
N LYS A 267 -2.73 -10.77 -0.96
CA LYS A 267 -3.22 -9.74 -0.06
C LYS A 267 -2.39 -8.46 -0.17
N TYR A 268 -3.05 -7.33 -0.05
CA TYR A 268 -2.40 -6.03 0.02
C TYR A 268 -1.85 -5.77 1.42
N PHE A 269 -0.73 -6.38 1.76
CA PHE A 269 -0.05 -6.20 3.04
C PHE A 269 0.89 -5.00 3.04
N ASN A 270 0.94 -4.27 4.15
CA ASN A 270 2.10 -3.46 4.53
C ASN A 270 3.22 -4.38 5.05
N MET A 271 4.44 -3.86 5.26
CA MET A 271 5.59 -4.67 5.70
C MET A 271 5.36 -5.34 7.06
N ASP A 272 4.80 -4.60 8.02
CA ASP A 272 4.44 -5.10 9.35
C ASP A 272 3.44 -6.26 9.28
N GLN A 273 2.43 -6.15 8.43
CA GLN A 273 1.44 -7.19 8.21
C GLN A 273 2.03 -8.44 7.55
N ALA A 274 2.95 -8.28 6.59
CA ALA A 274 3.65 -9.40 5.99
C ALA A 274 4.54 -10.13 7.00
N ILE A 275 5.24 -9.38 7.86
CA ILE A 275 6.04 -9.93 8.96
C ILE A 275 5.14 -10.66 9.96
N LEU A 276 4.03 -10.05 10.36
CA LEU A 276 3.07 -10.65 11.29
C LEU A 276 2.52 -11.97 10.74
N SER A 277 2.11 -12.00 9.47
CA SER A 277 1.65 -13.24 8.80
C SER A 277 2.69 -14.37 8.87
N ALA A 278 3.97 -14.03 8.66
CA ALA A 278 5.06 -15.01 8.76
C ALA A 278 5.26 -15.51 10.21
N LEU A 279 5.17 -14.62 11.20
CA LEU A 279 5.29 -14.97 12.62
C LEU A 279 4.11 -15.84 13.08
N GLU A 280 2.89 -15.52 12.70
CA GLU A 280 1.68 -16.32 13.00
C GLU A 280 1.77 -17.72 12.39
N LEU A 281 2.24 -17.82 11.14
CA LEU A 281 2.48 -19.10 10.50
C LEU A 281 3.55 -19.93 11.24
N PHE A 282 4.64 -19.27 11.65
CA PHE A 282 5.69 -19.92 12.45
C PHE A 282 5.11 -20.46 13.77
N ASP A 283 4.35 -19.65 14.49
CA ASP A 283 3.75 -20.04 15.77
C ASP A 283 2.78 -21.21 15.60
N LYS A 284 1.95 -21.19 14.56
CA LYS A 284 1.05 -22.30 14.20
C LYS A 284 1.78 -23.63 13.97
N ILE A 285 3.00 -23.58 13.40
CA ILE A 285 3.76 -24.79 13.03
C ILE A 285 4.61 -25.29 14.20
N TYR A 286 5.20 -24.41 14.98
CA TYR A 286 6.24 -24.74 15.96
C TYR A 286 5.85 -24.54 17.42
N LYS A 287 4.86 -23.70 17.72
CA LYS A 287 4.34 -23.51 19.09
C LYS A 287 3.02 -24.27 19.22
N LYS A 288 3.10 -25.59 19.40
CA LYS A 288 1.96 -26.45 19.78
C LYS A 288 1.86 -26.55 21.27
#